data_302d7478f3835ab52e162c8aa144fc20
#
_entry.id   302d7478f3835ab52e162c8aa144fc20
#
_cell.length_a   1.000
_cell.length_b   1.000
_cell.length_c   1.000
_cell.angle_alpha   90.00
_cell.angle_beta   90.00
_cell.angle_gamma   90.00
#
_symmetry.space_group_name_H-M   'P 1'
#
loop_
_entity.id
_entity.type
_entity.pdbx_description
1 polymer ?
#
loop_
_entity_poly.entity_id
_entity_poly.type
_entity_poly.pdbx_seq_one_letter_code
_entity_poly.pdbx_strand_id
1 'polypeptide(L)'
;MESKPLVTVITPTYNREQFLRQAIDSVLAQTMFDFELIVVDDGSTDNSWETLAEYKVKDNRIRTFWQPNQGQSVARNHALAEARGDYICFLDSDNYWPVDKLQQQLTVLEKNPTVDVVYGDIITIDKDGSETSRNNMTRYSGPIAKWMLRDNCVSMNTAIARRKCFDQMGGMSGQRRVADDYDLWLKFSASYQFLYVPAFWAYYRVMDDQISSDKTARFDSNEAIIHSFRKSYPNAVSAAEFNAGFAIFYVRKARYLASVGRKKEAFRVFFKALGYRPFGISVWRGIAAVTLR
;
A
#
# COMPACT_ATOMS: atom_id res chain seq x y z
N MET A 1 -1.50 -5.22 -34.54
CA MET A 1 -1.73 -4.40 -33.31
C MET A 1 -1.60 -5.34 -32.13
N GLU A 2 -0.71 -5.04 -31.18
CA GLU A 2 -0.67 -5.81 -29.94
C GLU A 2 -2.03 -5.68 -29.23
N SER A 3 -2.59 -6.79 -28.76
CA SER A 3 -3.83 -6.77 -27.97
C SER A 3 -3.61 -5.99 -26.69
N LYS A 4 -4.59 -5.20 -26.27
CA LYS A 4 -4.58 -4.51 -24.98
C LYS A 4 -4.58 -5.56 -23.87
N PRO A 5 -3.61 -5.52 -22.94
CA PRO A 5 -3.58 -6.48 -21.83
C PRO A 5 -4.75 -6.23 -20.86
N LEU A 6 -5.21 -7.28 -20.20
CA LEU A 6 -6.26 -7.17 -19.17
C LEU A 6 -5.74 -6.52 -17.89
N VAL A 7 -4.53 -6.89 -17.46
CA VAL A 7 -3.90 -6.39 -16.22
C VAL A 7 -2.59 -5.69 -16.52
N THR A 8 -2.34 -4.53 -15.89
CA THR A 8 -1.01 -3.96 -15.76
C THR A 8 -0.48 -4.19 -14.34
N VAL A 9 0.69 -4.82 -14.26
CA VAL A 9 1.47 -4.92 -13.02
C VAL A 9 2.53 -3.83 -13.04
N ILE A 10 2.62 -3.05 -11.97
CA ILE A 10 3.56 -1.93 -11.82
C ILE A 10 4.58 -2.26 -10.73
N THR A 11 5.87 -2.21 -11.09
CA THR A 11 6.98 -2.47 -10.17
C THR A 11 7.98 -1.30 -10.23
N PRO A 12 8.04 -0.44 -9.21
CA PRO A 12 9.15 0.50 -9.06
C PRO A 12 10.36 -0.24 -8.51
N THR A 13 11.57 0.11 -8.97
CA THR A 13 12.82 -0.45 -8.42
C THR A 13 13.86 0.64 -8.22
N TYR A 14 14.67 0.51 -7.17
CA TYR A 14 15.84 1.33 -6.89
C TYR A 14 16.82 0.56 -6.04
N ASN A 15 18.00 0.20 -6.61
CA ASN A 15 19.04 -0.56 -5.94
C ASN A 15 18.49 -1.84 -5.27
N ARG A 16 17.87 -2.71 -6.07
CA ARG A 16 17.25 -3.97 -5.62
C ARG A 16 17.61 -5.17 -6.51
N GLU A 17 18.76 -5.15 -7.18
CA GLU A 17 19.24 -6.24 -8.05
C GLU A 17 19.04 -7.62 -7.41
N GLN A 18 19.36 -7.73 -6.12
CA GLN A 18 19.29 -8.99 -5.37
C GLN A 18 17.89 -9.63 -5.37
N PHE A 19 16.82 -8.83 -5.35
CA PHE A 19 15.43 -9.31 -5.21
C PHE A 19 14.63 -9.14 -6.50
N LEU A 20 15.04 -8.24 -7.37
CA LEU A 20 14.30 -7.86 -8.57
C LEU A 20 13.98 -9.05 -9.47
N ARG A 21 14.92 -9.99 -9.63
CA ARG A 21 14.70 -11.22 -10.41
C ARG A 21 13.55 -12.05 -9.84
N GLN A 22 13.51 -12.26 -8.52
CA GLN A 22 12.44 -13.01 -7.87
C GLN A 22 11.08 -12.32 -8.03
N ALA A 23 11.03 -10.99 -7.92
CA ALA A 23 9.81 -10.21 -8.13
C ALA A 23 9.29 -10.40 -9.56
N ILE A 24 10.13 -10.20 -10.59
CA ILE A 24 9.75 -10.36 -11.99
C ILE A 24 9.32 -11.80 -12.28
N ASP A 25 10.10 -12.80 -11.87
CA ASP A 25 9.80 -14.22 -12.11
C ASP A 25 8.45 -14.61 -11.50
N SER A 26 8.09 -14.07 -10.33
CA SER A 26 6.80 -14.32 -9.70
C SER A 26 5.60 -13.78 -10.49
N VAL A 27 5.79 -12.68 -11.24
CA VAL A 27 4.78 -12.15 -12.16
C VAL A 27 4.72 -12.97 -13.44
N LEU A 28 5.86 -13.34 -14.00
CA LEU A 28 5.92 -14.15 -15.22
C LEU A 28 5.34 -15.57 -15.02
N ALA A 29 5.43 -16.09 -13.81
CA ALA A 29 4.89 -17.39 -13.41
C ALA A 29 3.37 -17.38 -13.15
N GLN A 30 2.67 -16.25 -13.26
CA GLN A 30 1.24 -16.18 -13.02
C GLN A 30 0.46 -17.08 -13.98
N THR A 31 -0.53 -17.80 -13.46
CA THR A 31 -1.42 -18.68 -14.27
C THR A 31 -2.32 -17.90 -15.22
N MET A 32 -2.59 -16.64 -14.94
CA MET A 32 -3.27 -15.70 -15.83
C MET A 32 -2.24 -15.00 -16.71
N PHE A 33 -2.32 -15.14 -18.04
CA PHE A 33 -1.28 -14.73 -19.01
C PHE A 33 -1.52 -13.37 -19.65
N ASP A 34 -2.74 -12.83 -19.58
CA ASP A 34 -3.14 -11.59 -20.25
C ASP A 34 -2.78 -10.37 -19.41
N PHE A 35 -1.49 -10.14 -19.23
CA PHE A 35 -0.95 -8.99 -18.48
C PHE A 35 0.24 -8.35 -19.19
N GLU A 36 0.53 -7.10 -18.84
CA GLU A 36 1.83 -6.47 -19.01
C GLU A 36 2.48 -6.20 -17.64
N LEU A 37 3.81 -6.27 -17.59
CA LEU A 37 4.61 -5.86 -16.45
C LEU A 37 5.40 -4.61 -16.81
N ILE A 38 5.14 -3.51 -16.13
CA ILE A 38 5.89 -2.27 -16.27
C ILE A 38 6.82 -2.10 -15.07
N VAL A 39 8.12 -2.12 -15.35
CA VAL A 39 9.15 -1.89 -14.32
C VAL A 39 9.79 -0.53 -14.59
N VAL A 40 9.77 0.34 -13.57
CA VAL A 40 10.43 1.64 -13.63
C VAL A 40 11.64 1.63 -12.69
N ASP A 41 12.82 1.75 -13.26
CA ASP A 41 14.06 1.96 -12.51
C ASP A 41 14.19 3.44 -12.14
N ASP A 42 14.15 3.72 -10.86
CA ASP A 42 14.23 5.07 -10.30
C ASP A 42 15.69 5.50 -10.06
N GLY A 43 16.55 5.29 -11.07
CA GLY A 43 17.94 5.74 -11.07
C GLY A 43 18.88 4.85 -10.25
N SER A 44 18.74 3.53 -10.35
CA SER A 44 19.64 2.57 -9.69
C SER A 44 21.10 2.78 -10.07
N THR A 45 21.97 2.46 -9.13
CA THR A 45 23.45 2.49 -9.28
C THR A 45 24.09 1.11 -9.16
N ASP A 46 23.27 0.08 -8.91
CA ASP A 46 23.62 -1.34 -8.97
C ASP A 46 23.24 -1.93 -10.36
N ASN A 47 23.33 -3.25 -10.55
CA ASN A 47 23.01 -3.88 -11.83
C ASN A 47 21.49 -4.11 -12.05
N SER A 48 20.62 -3.34 -11.37
CA SER A 48 19.15 -3.45 -11.56
C SER A 48 18.75 -3.17 -13.01
N TRP A 49 19.35 -2.14 -13.63
CA TRP A 49 19.05 -1.78 -15.02
C TRP A 49 19.49 -2.84 -16.03
N GLU A 50 20.68 -3.43 -15.84
CA GLU A 50 21.18 -4.53 -16.66
C GLU A 50 20.24 -5.75 -16.55
N THR A 51 19.80 -6.06 -15.33
CA THR A 51 18.81 -7.12 -15.09
C THR A 51 17.54 -6.86 -15.87
N LEU A 52 17.01 -5.63 -15.89
CA LEU A 52 15.80 -5.27 -16.64
C LEU A 52 16.00 -5.41 -18.16
N ALA A 53 17.18 -5.07 -18.67
CA ALA A 53 17.50 -5.25 -20.08
C ALA A 53 17.44 -6.73 -20.51
N GLU A 54 17.94 -7.65 -19.66
CA GLU A 54 17.83 -9.09 -19.92
C GLU A 54 16.37 -9.56 -19.97
N TYR A 55 15.53 -9.14 -19.02
CA TYR A 55 14.13 -9.56 -18.96
C TYR A 55 13.28 -9.01 -20.10
N LYS A 56 13.54 -7.78 -20.53
CA LYS A 56 12.87 -7.15 -21.67
C LYS A 56 13.08 -7.96 -22.98
N VAL A 57 14.22 -8.60 -23.13
CA VAL A 57 14.51 -9.46 -24.32
C VAL A 57 13.83 -10.83 -24.17
N LYS A 58 13.71 -11.35 -22.93
CA LYS A 58 13.15 -12.67 -22.67
C LYS A 58 11.63 -12.75 -22.83
N ASP A 59 10.89 -11.68 -22.49
CA ASP A 59 9.43 -11.69 -22.49
C ASP A 59 8.88 -10.34 -22.95
N ASN A 60 8.11 -10.36 -24.02
CA ASN A 60 7.54 -9.16 -24.65
C ASN A 60 6.43 -8.49 -23.81
N ARG A 61 5.92 -9.15 -22.79
CA ARG A 61 4.98 -8.55 -21.83
C ARG A 61 5.66 -7.57 -20.88
N ILE A 62 7.01 -7.54 -20.83
CA ILE A 62 7.78 -6.65 -19.96
C ILE A 62 8.12 -5.37 -20.69
N ARG A 63 7.76 -4.26 -20.07
CA ARG A 63 8.13 -2.90 -20.48
C ARG A 63 8.96 -2.26 -19.37
N THR A 64 10.12 -1.72 -19.73
CA THR A 64 11.06 -1.13 -18.76
C THR A 64 11.27 0.34 -19.07
N PHE A 65 11.29 1.17 -18.03
CA PHE A 65 11.56 2.59 -18.11
C PHE A 65 12.62 2.96 -17.07
N TRP A 66 13.41 3.97 -17.40
CA TRP A 66 14.39 4.55 -16.49
C TRP A 66 14.04 6.01 -16.23
N GLN A 67 14.30 6.47 -15.01
CA GLN A 67 14.21 7.89 -14.65
C GLN A 67 15.30 8.23 -13.63
N PRO A 68 15.71 9.54 -13.50
CA PRO A 68 16.50 9.97 -12.35
C PRO A 68 15.74 9.71 -11.06
N ASN A 69 16.44 9.41 -9.95
CA ASN A 69 15.80 9.09 -8.67
C ASN A 69 14.90 10.23 -8.17
N GLN A 70 13.61 9.97 -8.11
CA GLN A 70 12.56 10.87 -7.65
C GLN A 70 11.64 10.22 -6.60
N GLY A 71 11.93 8.98 -6.23
CA GLY A 71 11.19 8.20 -5.24
C GLY A 71 10.09 7.33 -5.84
N GLN A 72 9.73 6.30 -5.09
CA GLN A 72 8.82 5.22 -5.54
C GLN A 72 7.45 5.71 -6.02
N SER A 73 6.91 6.79 -5.44
CA SER A 73 5.61 7.37 -5.84
C SER A 73 5.65 7.92 -7.26
N VAL A 74 6.75 8.60 -7.63
CA VAL A 74 6.95 9.16 -8.97
C VAL A 74 7.17 8.02 -9.96
N ALA A 75 7.96 7.00 -9.62
CA ALA A 75 8.17 5.83 -10.43
C ALA A 75 6.87 5.04 -10.69
N ARG A 76 6.01 4.87 -9.67
CA ARG A 76 4.68 4.27 -9.85
C ARG A 76 3.78 5.10 -10.74
N ASN A 77 3.79 6.43 -10.60
CA ASN A 77 3.00 7.33 -11.47
C ASN A 77 3.50 7.30 -12.92
N HIS A 78 4.82 7.23 -13.15
CA HIS A 78 5.39 7.05 -14.47
C HIS A 78 4.87 5.75 -15.11
N ALA A 79 4.96 4.62 -14.39
CA ALA A 79 4.42 3.35 -14.88
C ALA A 79 2.90 3.40 -15.09
N LEU A 80 2.15 4.09 -14.21
CA LEU A 80 0.70 4.26 -14.34
C LEU A 80 0.31 5.03 -15.62
N ALA A 81 1.07 6.06 -16.00
CA ALA A 81 0.84 6.81 -17.22
C ALA A 81 1.05 5.93 -18.48
N GLU A 82 1.95 4.96 -18.41
CA GLU A 82 2.24 4.00 -19.47
C GLU A 82 1.34 2.76 -19.48
N ALA A 83 0.57 2.56 -18.41
CA ALA A 83 -0.26 1.37 -18.19
C ALA A 83 -1.40 1.29 -19.20
N ARG A 84 -1.69 0.08 -19.73
CA ARG A 84 -2.73 -0.18 -20.73
C ARG A 84 -3.87 -1.07 -20.22
N GLY A 85 -3.63 -1.88 -19.15
CA GLY A 85 -4.59 -2.86 -18.62
C GLY A 85 -5.86 -2.24 -18.05
N ASP A 86 -6.95 -2.98 -18.00
CA ASP A 86 -8.22 -2.56 -17.39
C ASP A 86 -8.18 -2.67 -15.85
N TYR A 87 -7.20 -3.41 -15.35
CA TYR A 87 -6.90 -3.56 -13.93
C TYR A 87 -5.46 -3.20 -13.66
N ILE A 88 -5.19 -2.61 -12.50
CA ILE A 88 -3.86 -2.18 -12.07
C ILE A 88 -3.51 -2.90 -10.77
N CYS A 89 -2.31 -3.48 -10.73
CA CYS A 89 -1.68 -4.08 -9.55
C CYS A 89 -0.33 -3.42 -9.30
N PHE A 90 0.13 -3.51 -8.04
CA PHE A 90 1.47 -3.07 -7.67
C PHE A 90 2.24 -4.21 -7.00
N LEU A 91 3.51 -4.35 -7.37
CA LEU A 91 4.44 -5.26 -6.73
C LEU A 91 5.75 -4.51 -6.45
N ASP A 92 6.15 -4.41 -5.21
CA ASP A 92 7.44 -3.84 -4.86
C ASP A 92 8.57 -4.82 -5.24
N SER A 93 9.69 -4.29 -5.71
CA SER A 93 10.80 -5.07 -6.28
C SER A 93 11.54 -5.98 -5.30
N ASP A 94 11.22 -5.91 -4.00
CA ASP A 94 11.75 -6.78 -2.93
C ASP A 94 10.75 -7.85 -2.45
N ASN A 95 9.55 -7.88 -3.02
CA ASN A 95 8.46 -8.79 -2.69
C ASN A 95 8.17 -9.75 -3.87
N TYR A 96 7.33 -10.76 -3.64
CA TYR A 96 6.87 -11.64 -4.72
C TYR A 96 5.46 -12.20 -4.47
N TRP A 97 4.85 -12.78 -5.51
CA TRP A 97 3.48 -13.27 -5.49
C TRP A 97 3.38 -14.80 -5.59
N PRO A 98 2.33 -15.41 -5.01
CA PRO A 98 1.93 -16.77 -5.38
C PRO A 98 1.44 -16.81 -6.84
N VAL A 99 1.59 -17.96 -7.49
CA VAL A 99 1.41 -18.14 -8.95
C VAL A 99 -0.02 -17.93 -9.45
N ASP A 100 -1.01 -18.00 -8.60
CA ASP A 100 -2.44 -17.95 -8.94
C ASP A 100 -3.15 -16.65 -8.49
N LYS A 101 -2.38 -15.67 -7.97
CA LYS A 101 -2.91 -14.42 -7.44
C LYS A 101 -3.80 -13.68 -8.43
N LEU A 102 -3.32 -13.41 -9.64
CA LEU A 102 -4.06 -12.62 -10.63
C LEU A 102 -5.34 -13.34 -11.06
N GLN A 103 -5.27 -14.66 -11.29
CA GLN A 103 -6.44 -15.46 -11.66
C GLN A 103 -7.50 -15.44 -10.56
N GLN A 104 -7.11 -15.62 -9.30
CA GLN A 104 -8.04 -15.58 -8.17
C GLN A 104 -8.72 -14.21 -8.05
N GLN A 105 -7.94 -13.12 -8.14
CA GLN A 105 -8.46 -11.76 -7.99
C GLN A 105 -9.41 -11.36 -9.12
N LEU A 106 -9.10 -11.71 -10.36
CA LEU A 106 -9.99 -11.46 -11.50
C LEU A 106 -11.30 -12.22 -11.36
N THR A 107 -11.25 -13.49 -10.95
CA THR A 107 -12.45 -14.28 -10.67
C THR A 107 -13.35 -13.64 -9.60
N VAL A 108 -12.74 -13.03 -8.58
CA VAL A 108 -13.47 -12.29 -7.54
C VAL A 108 -14.10 -11.02 -8.12
N LEU A 109 -13.38 -10.25 -8.95
CA LEU A 109 -13.87 -9.01 -9.56
C LEU A 109 -14.99 -9.25 -10.58
N GLU A 110 -14.93 -10.36 -11.33
CA GLU A 110 -15.98 -10.78 -12.26
C GLU A 110 -17.29 -11.12 -11.53
N LYS A 111 -17.18 -11.83 -10.41
CA LYS A 111 -18.34 -12.17 -9.56
C LYS A 111 -18.92 -10.99 -8.79
N ASN A 112 -18.17 -9.89 -8.67
CA ASN A 112 -18.53 -8.71 -7.89
C ASN A 112 -18.36 -7.43 -8.72
N PRO A 113 -19.23 -7.15 -9.71
CA PRO A 113 -19.07 -6.04 -10.65
C PRO A 113 -19.13 -4.66 -10.00
N THR A 114 -19.70 -4.53 -8.81
CA THR A 114 -19.77 -3.29 -8.04
C THR A 114 -18.54 -3.01 -7.19
N VAL A 115 -17.64 -4.00 -7.07
CA VAL A 115 -16.37 -3.86 -6.34
C VAL A 115 -15.31 -3.24 -7.25
N ASP A 116 -14.58 -2.28 -6.73
CA ASP A 116 -13.56 -1.52 -7.45
C ASP A 116 -12.14 -1.95 -7.09
N VAL A 117 -11.92 -2.32 -5.82
CA VAL A 117 -10.62 -2.74 -5.29
C VAL A 117 -10.77 -4.06 -4.52
N VAL A 118 -9.98 -5.05 -4.90
CA VAL A 118 -9.87 -6.34 -4.17
C VAL A 118 -8.49 -6.44 -3.55
N TYR A 119 -8.40 -6.88 -2.30
CA TYR A 119 -7.14 -7.05 -1.59
C TYR A 119 -7.18 -8.21 -0.59
N GLY A 120 -6.02 -8.68 -0.19
CA GLY A 120 -5.87 -9.84 0.70
C GLY A 120 -4.81 -9.63 1.77
N ASP A 121 -4.33 -10.74 2.30
CA ASP A 121 -3.31 -10.80 3.33
C ASP A 121 -1.91 -11.00 2.76
N ILE A 122 -0.91 -10.81 3.62
CA ILE A 122 0.50 -11.03 3.32
C ILE A 122 1.09 -12.13 4.20
N ILE A 123 2.05 -12.85 3.64
CA ILE A 123 3.01 -13.66 4.39
C ILE A 123 4.26 -12.82 4.56
N THR A 124 4.68 -12.58 5.80
CA THR A 124 5.91 -11.85 6.07
C THR A 124 7.09 -12.83 6.03
N ILE A 125 8.13 -12.45 5.30
CA ILE A 125 9.38 -13.21 5.18
C ILE A 125 10.57 -12.36 5.62
N ASP A 126 11.65 -13.01 6.03
CA ASP A 126 12.93 -12.36 6.31
C ASP A 126 13.70 -12.06 5.00
N LYS A 127 14.91 -11.51 5.14
CA LYS A 127 15.79 -11.20 4.00
C LYS A 127 16.14 -12.43 3.16
N ASP A 128 16.18 -13.61 3.76
CA ASP A 128 16.55 -14.88 3.12
C ASP A 128 15.35 -15.62 2.52
N GLY A 129 14.13 -15.08 2.72
CA GLY A 129 12.89 -15.63 2.18
C GLY A 129 12.17 -16.61 3.09
N SER A 130 12.64 -16.81 4.34
CA SER A 130 11.98 -17.68 5.32
C SER A 130 10.74 -16.99 5.89
N GLU A 131 9.63 -17.72 6.00
CA GLU A 131 8.39 -17.19 6.58
C GLU A 131 8.60 -16.87 8.09
N THR A 132 8.29 -15.63 8.47
CA THR A 132 8.40 -15.17 9.86
C THR A 132 7.04 -14.99 10.52
N SER A 133 6.03 -14.57 9.75
CA SER A 133 4.67 -14.46 10.26
C SER A 133 3.63 -14.41 9.14
N ARG A 134 2.38 -14.74 9.49
CA ARG A 134 1.21 -14.47 8.65
C ARG A 134 0.49 -13.27 9.22
N ASN A 135 0.21 -12.28 8.38
CA ASN A 135 -0.46 -11.08 8.82
C ASN A 135 -1.90 -11.39 9.21
N ASN A 136 -2.26 -11.05 10.45
CA ASN A 136 -3.59 -11.20 11.04
C ASN A 136 -4.26 -9.85 11.34
N MET A 137 -3.91 -8.80 10.61
CA MET A 137 -4.55 -7.49 10.77
C MET A 137 -6.05 -7.58 10.46
N THR A 138 -6.85 -6.80 11.19
CA THR A 138 -8.26 -6.66 10.88
C THR A 138 -8.45 -5.99 9.53
N ARG A 139 -9.19 -6.63 8.64
CA ARG A 139 -9.49 -6.17 7.29
C ARG A 139 -10.99 -5.87 7.15
N TYR A 140 -11.35 -5.08 6.15
CA TYR A 140 -12.70 -4.57 5.98
C TYR A 140 -13.14 -4.61 4.53
N SER A 141 -14.44 -4.82 4.30
CA SER A 141 -15.07 -4.73 2.98
C SER A 141 -16.11 -3.61 2.94
N GLY A 142 -16.49 -3.20 1.73
CA GLY A 142 -17.44 -2.12 1.48
C GLY A 142 -16.80 -0.74 1.54
N PRO A 143 -17.48 0.29 2.10
CA PRO A 143 -16.97 1.65 2.27
C PRO A 143 -16.01 1.70 3.47
N ILE A 144 -14.71 1.48 3.24
CA ILE A 144 -13.72 1.31 4.31
C ILE A 144 -13.12 2.62 4.85
N ALA A 145 -13.51 3.80 4.34
CA ALA A 145 -12.90 5.08 4.71
C ALA A 145 -12.78 5.30 6.22
N LYS A 146 -13.83 5.02 6.99
CA LYS A 146 -13.82 5.15 8.46
C LYS A 146 -12.80 4.25 9.17
N TRP A 147 -12.49 3.11 8.57
CA TRP A 147 -11.49 2.17 9.11
C TRP A 147 -10.09 2.60 8.74
N MET A 148 -9.91 3.09 7.50
CA MET A 148 -8.66 3.66 7.02
C MET A 148 -8.19 4.86 7.85
N LEU A 149 -9.10 5.65 8.45
CA LEU A 149 -8.74 6.73 9.38
C LEU A 149 -8.02 6.25 10.66
N ARG A 150 -8.10 4.97 10.99
CA ARG A 150 -7.44 4.38 12.17
C ARG A 150 -6.04 3.85 11.84
N ASP A 151 -5.94 3.21 10.68
CA ASP A 151 -4.73 2.60 10.14
C ASP A 151 -4.92 2.24 8.67
N ASN A 152 -3.80 2.11 7.94
CA ASN A 152 -3.82 1.49 6.62
C ASN A 152 -4.17 0.00 6.74
N CYS A 153 -5.31 -0.40 6.20
CA CYS A 153 -5.75 -1.80 6.19
C CYS A 153 -5.59 -2.48 4.82
N VAL A 154 -5.05 -1.78 3.82
CA VAL A 154 -4.84 -2.31 2.45
C VAL A 154 -3.35 -2.41 2.17
N SER A 155 -2.85 -3.62 1.92
CA SER A 155 -1.46 -3.81 1.49
C SER A 155 -1.33 -3.59 -0.02
N MET A 156 -0.41 -2.72 -0.44
CA MET A 156 -0.15 -2.40 -1.84
C MET A 156 0.09 -3.68 -2.67
N ASN A 157 0.95 -4.57 -2.18
CA ASN A 157 1.36 -5.77 -2.91
C ASN A 157 0.25 -6.81 -3.09
N THR A 158 -0.85 -6.71 -2.33
CA THR A 158 -1.98 -7.63 -2.43
C THR A 158 -3.15 -7.07 -3.23
N ALA A 159 -3.17 -5.77 -3.50
CA ALA A 159 -4.32 -5.11 -4.10
C ALA A 159 -4.34 -5.23 -5.63
N ILE A 160 -5.56 -5.31 -6.17
CA ILE A 160 -5.89 -5.07 -7.57
C ILE A 160 -7.04 -4.06 -7.63
N ALA A 161 -6.95 -3.08 -8.49
CA ALA A 161 -7.97 -2.04 -8.65
C ALA A 161 -8.37 -1.87 -10.11
N ARG A 162 -9.64 -1.54 -10.35
CA ARG A 162 -10.10 -1.17 -11.69
C ARG A 162 -9.42 0.13 -12.15
N ARG A 163 -8.99 0.20 -13.39
CA ARG A 163 -8.35 1.38 -14.00
C ARG A 163 -9.15 2.66 -13.76
N LYS A 164 -10.48 2.61 -13.85
CA LYS A 164 -11.35 3.79 -13.63
C LYS A 164 -11.06 4.53 -12.32
N CYS A 165 -10.55 3.83 -11.27
CA CYS A 165 -10.21 4.46 -10.00
C CYS A 165 -9.05 5.45 -10.18
N PHE A 166 -8.07 5.09 -11.00
CA PHE A 166 -6.92 5.94 -11.31
C PHE A 166 -7.29 7.04 -12.32
N ASP A 167 -8.10 6.73 -13.33
CA ASP A 167 -8.54 7.70 -14.33
C ASP A 167 -9.33 8.85 -13.69
N GLN A 168 -10.16 8.55 -12.67
CA GLN A 168 -11.01 9.55 -12.02
C GLN A 168 -10.32 10.28 -10.85
N MET A 169 -9.48 9.58 -10.08
CA MET A 169 -8.90 10.15 -8.86
C MET A 169 -7.37 10.36 -8.95
N GLY A 170 -6.75 9.95 -10.05
CA GLY A 170 -5.30 10.01 -10.22
C GLY A 170 -4.51 8.97 -9.41
N GLY A 171 -3.21 8.92 -9.64
CA GLY A 171 -2.26 8.04 -8.95
C GLY A 171 -1.84 8.53 -7.57
N MET A 172 -0.59 8.25 -7.18
CA MET A 172 0.05 8.71 -5.95
C MET A 172 0.26 10.21 -5.97
N SER A 173 0.25 10.87 -4.80
CA SER A 173 0.45 12.34 -4.73
C SER A 173 1.84 12.79 -5.17
N GLY A 174 2.84 11.92 -5.15
CA GLY A 174 4.23 12.23 -5.48
C GLY A 174 4.96 13.13 -4.46
N GLN A 175 4.25 13.67 -3.50
CA GLN A 175 4.78 14.63 -2.52
C GLN A 175 5.38 13.98 -1.26
N ARG A 176 5.22 12.66 -1.10
CA ARG A 176 5.57 11.95 0.13
C ARG A 176 6.54 10.82 -0.16
N ARG A 177 7.59 10.73 0.65
CA ARG A 177 8.56 9.62 0.59
C ARG A 177 8.06 8.37 1.32
N VAL A 178 7.11 8.52 2.26
CA VAL A 178 6.55 7.43 3.07
C VAL A 178 5.03 7.50 3.07
N ALA A 179 4.38 6.34 3.17
CA ALA A 179 2.92 6.17 3.26
C ALA A 179 2.14 6.63 1.99
N ASP A 180 2.75 6.52 0.83
CA ASP A 180 2.11 6.79 -0.47
C ASP A 180 0.98 5.80 -0.77
N ASP A 181 1.14 4.55 -0.38
CA ASP A 181 0.10 3.52 -0.43
C ASP A 181 -1.12 3.89 0.43
N TYR A 182 -0.88 4.39 1.64
CA TYR A 182 -1.95 4.86 2.52
C TYR A 182 -2.70 6.05 1.92
N ASP A 183 -1.99 7.01 1.34
CA ASP A 183 -2.60 8.17 0.68
C ASP A 183 -3.51 7.74 -0.48
N LEU A 184 -3.03 6.82 -1.33
CA LEU A 184 -3.79 6.27 -2.45
C LEU A 184 -5.06 5.56 -1.98
N TRP A 185 -4.92 4.60 -1.05
CA TRP A 185 -6.06 3.79 -0.63
C TRP A 185 -7.08 4.57 0.21
N LEU A 186 -6.63 5.52 1.04
CA LEU A 186 -7.54 6.40 1.76
C LEU A 186 -8.32 7.28 0.79
N LYS A 187 -7.65 7.85 -0.23
CA LYS A 187 -8.28 8.62 -1.30
C LYS A 187 -9.35 7.78 -2.03
N PHE A 188 -9.01 6.58 -2.48
CA PHE A 188 -9.95 5.69 -3.16
C PHE A 188 -11.13 5.27 -2.28
N SER A 189 -10.92 5.10 -0.97
CA SER A 189 -11.97 4.73 -0.04
C SER A 189 -13.09 5.78 0.12
N ALA A 190 -12.86 7.01 -0.36
CA ALA A 190 -13.88 8.06 -0.38
C ALA A 190 -15.04 7.77 -1.35
N SER A 191 -14.81 6.98 -2.41
CA SER A 191 -15.76 6.82 -3.51
C SER A 191 -15.93 5.38 -3.99
N TYR A 192 -14.99 4.48 -3.70
CA TYR A 192 -14.95 3.14 -4.27
C TYR A 192 -15.22 2.05 -3.24
N GLN A 193 -15.73 0.91 -3.76
CA GLN A 193 -16.03 -0.27 -2.96
C GLN A 193 -14.81 -1.20 -2.90
N PHE A 194 -14.44 -1.56 -1.69
CA PHE A 194 -13.36 -2.48 -1.41
C PHE A 194 -13.90 -3.85 -1.02
N LEU A 195 -13.22 -4.91 -1.43
CA LEU A 195 -13.49 -6.27 -0.99
C LEU A 195 -12.22 -6.92 -0.45
N TYR A 196 -12.24 -7.26 0.81
CA TYR A 196 -11.22 -8.10 1.42
C TYR A 196 -11.53 -9.57 1.18
N VAL A 197 -10.52 -10.32 0.76
CA VAL A 197 -10.55 -11.78 0.64
C VAL A 197 -9.50 -12.36 1.58
N PRO A 198 -9.84 -13.34 2.43
CA PRO A 198 -8.89 -13.95 3.37
C PRO A 198 -7.96 -14.94 2.65
N ALA A 199 -7.16 -14.41 1.72
CA ALA A 199 -6.18 -15.14 0.93
C ALA A 199 -4.83 -14.43 1.00
N PHE A 200 -3.76 -15.21 1.06
CA PHE A 200 -2.40 -14.70 1.08
C PHE A 200 -1.92 -14.48 -0.37
N TRP A 201 -1.83 -13.22 -0.78
CA TRP A 201 -1.53 -12.82 -2.16
C TRP A 201 -0.19 -12.13 -2.36
N ALA A 202 0.61 -11.99 -1.29
CA ALA A 202 1.98 -11.51 -1.42
C ALA A 202 2.85 -12.05 -0.29
N TYR A 203 4.10 -12.32 -0.64
CA TYR A 203 5.20 -12.49 0.29
C TYR A 203 5.88 -11.13 0.46
N TYR A 204 5.81 -10.61 1.68
CA TYR A 204 6.34 -9.30 2.05
C TYR A 204 7.66 -9.46 2.81
N ARG A 205 8.74 -8.98 2.20
CA ARG A 205 10.08 -9.07 2.79
C ARG A 205 10.30 -7.95 3.79
N VAL A 206 10.85 -8.31 4.94
CA VAL A 206 11.25 -7.35 5.98
C VAL A 206 12.77 -7.24 6.01
N MET A 207 13.25 -6.01 5.86
CA MET A 207 14.67 -5.66 5.88
C MET A 207 14.90 -4.43 6.75
N ASP A 208 16.12 -4.27 7.28
CA ASP A 208 16.45 -3.16 8.19
C ASP A 208 16.49 -1.78 7.48
N ASP A 209 16.77 -1.77 6.17
CA ASP A 209 16.94 -0.56 5.36
C ASP A 209 15.66 -0.08 4.65
N GLN A 210 14.50 -0.64 5.00
CA GLN A 210 13.23 -0.26 4.37
C GLN A 210 12.77 1.14 4.80
N ILE A 211 12.23 1.91 3.84
CA ILE A 211 11.62 3.23 4.08
C ILE A 211 10.51 3.16 5.13
N SER A 212 9.80 2.03 5.19
CA SER A 212 8.72 1.76 6.15
C SER A 212 9.19 1.56 7.61
N SER A 213 10.50 1.41 7.87
CA SER A 213 11.07 1.22 9.22
C SER A 213 10.96 2.47 10.10
N ASP A 214 10.99 3.69 9.52
CA ASP A 214 10.79 4.93 10.26
C ASP A 214 9.31 5.15 10.61
N LYS A 215 8.90 4.55 11.74
CA LYS A 215 7.52 4.65 12.23
C LYS A 215 7.14 6.08 12.64
N THR A 216 8.10 6.93 13.05
CA THR A 216 7.81 8.33 13.42
C THR A 216 7.43 9.12 12.17
N ALA A 217 8.27 9.11 11.15
CA ALA A 217 7.98 9.77 9.87
C ALA A 217 6.67 9.25 9.25
N ARG A 218 6.40 7.94 9.38
CA ARG A 218 5.13 7.35 8.90
C ARG A 218 3.91 7.89 9.65
N PHE A 219 3.96 8.02 10.98
CA PHE A 219 2.86 8.62 11.75
C PHE A 219 2.64 10.09 11.38
N ASP A 220 3.70 10.87 11.17
CA ASP A 220 3.60 12.28 10.80
C ASP A 220 3.01 12.43 9.39
N SER A 221 3.44 11.60 8.43
CA SER A 221 2.87 11.54 7.09
C SER A 221 1.40 11.15 7.12
N ASN A 222 1.04 10.11 7.88
CA ASN A 222 -0.35 9.65 8.01
C ASN A 222 -1.25 10.74 8.62
N GLU A 223 -0.78 11.49 9.64
CA GLU A 223 -1.52 12.63 10.21
C GLU A 223 -1.84 13.67 9.14
N ALA A 224 -0.86 14.05 8.34
CA ALA A 224 -1.04 15.02 7.25
C ALA A 224 -1.96 14.48 6.13
N ILE A 225 -1.86 13.17 5.79
CA ILE A 225 -2.75 12.51 4.82
C ILE A 225 -4.20 12.56 5.30
N ILE A 226 -4.46 12.23 6.57
CA ILE A 226 -5.83 12.25 7.13
C ILE A 226 -6.42 13.66 7.09
N HIS A 227 -5.62 14.69 7.42
CA HIS A 227 -6.07 16.08 7.33
C HIS A 227 -6.38 16.49 5.88
N SER A 228 -5.51 16.14 4.93
CA SER A 228 -5.74 16.39 3.51
C SER A 228 -7.01 15.69 3.01
N PHE A 229 -7.19 14.42 3.38
CA PHE A 229 -8.37 13.63 3.06
C PHE A 229 -9.67 14.32 3.55
N ARG A 230 -9.69 14.74 4.82
CA ARG A 230 -10.86 15.43 5.39
C ARG A 230 -11.22 16.71 4.64
N LYS A 231 -10.21 17.45 4.20
CA LYS A 231 -10.37 18.68 3.41
C LYS A 231 -10.91 18.40 2.01
N SER A 232 -10.35 17.39 1.34
CA SER A 232 -10.68 17.07 -0.06
C SER A 232 -11.98 16.28 -0.20
N TYR A 233 -12.32 15.46 0.80
CA TYR A 233 -13.48 14.55 0.79
C TYR A 233 -14.33 14.72 2.05
N PRO A 234 -14.95 15.92 2.27
CA PRO A 234 -15.64 16.25 3.54
C PRO A 234 -16.82 15.34 3.84
N ASN A 235 -17.43 14.73 2.82
CA ASN A 235 -18.60 13.88 2.91
C ASN A 235 -18.31 12.37 2.87
N ALA A 236 -17.03 11.96 2.73
CA ALA A 236 -16.66 10.55 2.65
C ALA A 236 -16.96 9.77 3.95
N VAL A 237 -16.94 10.46 5.08
CA VAL A 237 -17.30 9.93 6.40
C VAL A 237 -18.01 11.02 7.21
N SER A 238 -18.91 10.61 8.11
CA SER A 238 -19.55 11.54 9.05
C SER A 238 -18.52 12.17 10.00
N ALA A 239 -18.84 13.32 10.59
CA ALA A 239 -17.99 13.95 11.60
C ALA A 239 -17.71 13.03 12.80
N ALA A 240 -18.72 12.24 13.22
CA ALA A 240 -18.58 11.29 14.31
C ALA A 240 -17.61 10.14 13.97
N GLU A 241 -17.68 9.59 12.75
CA GLU A 241 -16.77 8.55 12.27
C GLU A 241 -15.34 9.08 12.12
N PHE A 242 -15.18 10.30 11.57
CA PHE A 242 -13.89 10.96 11.47
C PHE A 242 -13.25 11.12 12.86
N ASN A 243 -13.96 11.72 13.80
CA ASN A 243 -13.47 11.94 15.16
C ASN A 243 -13.12 10.63 15.86
N ALA A 244 -13.94 9.59 15.69
CA ALA A 244 -13.67 8.27 16.26
C ALA A 244 -12.42 7.61 15.66
N GLY A 245 -12.28 7.66 14.34
CA GLY A 245 -11.12 7.09 13.64
C GLY A 245 -9.83 7.82 14.00
N PHE A 246 -9.86 9.13 13.94
CA PHE A 246 -8.68 9.96 14.18
C PHE A 246 -8.25 9.97 15.65
N ALA A 247 -9.18 9.86 16.60
CA ALA A 247 -8.83 9.65 18.00
C ALA A 247 -8.05 8.33 18.21
N ILE A 248 -8.45 7.24 17.53
CA ILE A 248 -7.74 5.95 17.58
C ILE A 248 -6.34 6.07 16.94
N PHE A 249 -6.22 6.77 15.81
CA PHE A 249 -4.93 7.06 15.20
C PHE A 249 -3.98 7.75 16.20
N TYR A 250 -4.42 8.80 16.90
CA TYR A 250 -3.61 9.47 17.90
C TYR A 250 -3.27 8.57 19.10
N VAL A 251 -4.18 7.71 19.55
CA VAL A 251 -3.87 6.71 20.59
C VAL A 251 -2.74 5.79 20.16
N ARG A 252 -2.76 5.30 18.91
CA ARG A 252 -1.70 4.46 18.36
C ARG A 252 -0.36 5.20 18.27
N LYS A 253 -0.35 6.44 17.76
CA LYS A 253 0.83 7.31 17.70
C LYS A 253 1.42 7.54 19.10
N ALA A 254 0.57 7.86 20.08
CA ALA A 254 1.00 8.10 21.45
C ALA A 254 1.58 6.83 22.11
N ARG A 255 0.95 5.67 21.92
CA ARG A 255 1.48 4.39 22.43
C ARG A 255 2.85 4.05 21.82
N TYR A 256 3.02 4.31 20.52
CA TYR A 256 4.32 4.14 19.88
C TYR A 256 5.37 5.10 20.48
N LEU A 257 5.06 6.39 20.60
CA LEU A 257 5.98 7.37 21.22
C LEU A 257 6.39 6.97 22.63
N ALA A 258 5.45 6.47 23.42
CA ALA A 258 5.74 5.97 24.76
C ALA A 258 6.66 4.72 24.74
N SER A 259 6.46 3.80 23.79
CA SER A 259 7.29 2.59 23.66
C SER A 259 8.75 2.87 23.28
N VAL A 260 9.02 4.01 22.63
CA VAL A 260 10.37 4.48 22.29
C VAL A 260 10.91 5.52 23.28
N GLY A 261 10.32 5.63 24.49
CA GLY A 261 10.81 6.49 25.59
C GLY A 261 10.36 7.96 25.52
N ARG A 262 9.64 8.38 24.46
CA ARG A 262 9.18 9.78 24.26
C ARG A 262 7.89 10.07 25.04
N LYS A 263 7.87 9.79 26.35
CA LYS A 263 6.65 9.86 27.19
C LYS A 263 5.99 11.25 27.21
N LYS A 264 6.75 12.35 27.29
CA LYS A 264 6.19 13.72 27.28
C LYS A 264 5.40 14.01 26.00
N GLU A 265 5.92 13.57 24.86
CA GLU A 265 5.25 13.74 23.57
C GLU A 265 4.03 12.82 23.45
N ALA A 266 4.13 11.59 23.95
CA ALA A 266 2.98 10.67 24.00
C ALA A 266 1.79 11.30 24.73
N PHE A 267 2.01 11.96 25.88
CA PHE A 267 0.94 12.65 26.62
C PHE A 267 0.32 13.79 25.78
N ARG A 268 1.15 14.62 25.10
CA ARG A 268 0.63 15.69 24.22
C ARG A 268 -0.26 15.10 23.12
N VAL A 269 0.12 13.97 22.55
CA VAL A 269 -0.66 13.29 21.49
C VAL A 269 -1.94 12.66 22.07
N PHE A 270 -1.94 12.15 23.30
CA PHE A 270 -3.18 11.71 23.97
C PHE A 270 -4.16 12.87 24.19
N PHE A 271 -3.69 14.06 24.54
CA PHE A 271 -4.57 15.24 24.66
C PHE A 271 -5.22 15.60 23.32
N LYS A 272 -4.49 15.47 22.18
CA LYS A 272 -5.12 15.57 20.85
C LYS A 272 -6.24 14.55 20.67
N ALA A 273 -6.00 13.28 21.04
CA ALA A 273 -7.03 12.23 20.95
C ALA A 273 -8.28 12.57 21.77
N LEU A 274 -8.12 13.11 22.99
CA LEU A 274 -9.24 13.56 23.83
C LEU A 274 -10.02 14.72 23.18
N GLY A 275 -9.35 15.64 22.47
CA GLY A 275 -10.02 16.71 21.73
C GLY A 275 -11.00 16.20 20.67
N TYR A 276 -10.71 15.05 20.07
CA TYR A 276 -11.60 14.40 19.10
C TYR A 276 -12.67 13.51 19.76
N ARG A 277 -12.35 12.86 20.89
CA ARG A 277 -13.25 11.93 21.57
C ARG A 277 -13.03 11.91 23.10
N PRO A 278 -13.52 12.93 23.84
CA PRO A 278 -13.21 13.10 25.26
C PRO A 278 -13.67 11.94 26.16
N PHE A 279 -14.79 11.30 25.81
CA PHE A 279 -15.36 10.16 26.56
C PHE A 279 -15.08 8.80 25.89
N GLY A 280 -14.10 8.75 24.97
CA GLY A 280 -13.78 7.50 24.27
C GLY A 280 -13.04 6.51 25.18
N ILE A 281 -13.64 5.38 25.52
CA ILE A 281 -13.03 4.32 26.36
C ILE A 281 -11.66 3.89 25.81
N SER A 282 -11.49 3.80 24.48
CA SER A 282 -10.22 3.46 23.84
C SER A 282 -9.11 4.48 24.11
N VAL A 283 -9.46 5.77 24.23
CA VAL A 283 -8.49 6.85 24.54
C VAL A 283 -8.03 6.70 25.98
N TRP A 284 -8.96 6.57 26.93
CA TRP A 284 -8.63 6.41 28.36
C TRP A 284 -7.87 5.13 28.65
N ARG A 285 -8.22 4.01 28.01
CA ARG A 285 -7.41 2.77 28.09
C ARG A 285 -6.01 2.96 27.51
N GLY A 286 -5.85 3.75 26.47
CA GLY A 286 -4.55 4.08 25.89
C GLY A 286 -3.67 4.88 26.87
N ILE A 287 -4.24 5.89 27.52
CA ILE A 287 -3.57 6.71 28.56
C ILE A 287 -3.14 5.80 29.73
N ALA A 288 -4.08 5.05 30.31
CA ALA A 288 -3.79 4.15 31.43
C ALA A 288 -2.66 3.14 31.13
N ALA A 289 -2.64 2.59 29.91
CA ALA A 289 -1.59 1.65 29.51
C ALA A 289 -0.17 2.26 29.43
N VAL A 290 -0.06 3.59 29.32
CA VAL A 290 1.23 4.31 29.27
C VAL A 290 1.62 4.87 30.64
N THR A 291 0.65 5.22 31.51
CA THR A 291 0.92 5.73 32.86
C THR A 291 1.28 4.63 33.85
N LEU A 292 0.80 3.40 33.63
CA LEU A 292 1.03 2.25 34.51
C LEU A 292 2.28 1.43 34.13
N ARG A 293 3.01 1.83 33.12
CA ARG A 293 4.32 1.29 32.71
C ARG A 293 5.43 2.33 32.90
#